data_a2c3883984b6ef17632a08f5ad31605c
#
_entry.id   a2c3883984b6ef17632a08f5ad31605c
#
_cell.length_a   1.000
_cell.length_b   1.000
_cell.length_c   1.000
_cell.angle_alpha   90.00
_cell.angle_beta   90.00
_cell.angle_gamma   90.00
#
_symmetry.space_group_name_H-M   'P 1'
#
loop_
_entity.id
_entity.type
_entity.pdbx_description
1 polymer ?
#
loop_
_entity_poly.entity_id
_entity_poly.type
_entity_poly.pdbx_seq_one_letter_code
_entity_poly.pdbx_strand_id
1 'polypeptide(L)'
;MAAGLVAGLSACGGSGTDAGSQDIQSTAPSSDTNSITSDDSAAQSQPSQQDSSSGSGNTGDIGMDAVISIILDRVPGATKNDISELECEYDDGRIEYEGELYYNGYEYEFEVDGATGNILKWEIDD
;
A
#
# COMPACT_ATOMS: atom_id res chain seq x y z
N MET A 1 21.26 4.39 36.61
CA MET A 1 20.60 3.46 35.74
C MET A 1 19.68 4.29 34.86
N ALA A 2 20.17 4.67 33.73
CA ALA A 2 19.47 5.58 32.84
C ALA A 2 19.03 4.80 31.62
N ALA A 3 17.75 4.66 31.47
CA ALA A 3 17.15 4.15 30.28
C ALA A 3 17.09 5.28 29.25
N GLY A 4 17.88 5.18 28.23
CA GLY A 4 17.83 6.10 27.12
C GLY A 4 16.79 5.66 26.12
N LEU A 5 15.71 6.40 26.08
CA LEU A 5 14.69 6.25 25.05
C LEU A 5 15.17 7.05 23.85
N VAL A 6 15.60 6.37 22.83
CA VAL A 6 15.85 7.00 21.54
C VAL A 6 14.63 6.77 20.67
N ALA A 7 13.77 7.73 20.64
CA ALA A 7 12.71 7.78 19.66
C ALA A 7 13.33 8.19 18.31
N GLY A 8 13.65 7.23 17.50
CA GLY A 8 13.99 7.46 16.11
C GLY A 8 12.73 7.56 15.30
N LEU A 9 12.28 8.76 15.04
CA LEU A 9 11.27 9.01 14.03
C LEU A 9 11.95 8.87 12.67
N SER A 10 11.85 7.70 12.10
CA SER A 10 12.22 7.50 10.71
C SER A 10 10.95 7.59 9.88
N ALA A 11 10.77 8.71 9.27
CA ALA A 11 9.65 8.89 8.36
C ALA A 11 9.98 8.27 7.02
N CYS A 12 9.46 7.10 6.77
CA CYS A 12 9.29 6.61 5.42
C CYS A 12 8.12 7.37 4.79
N GLY A 13 8.32 8.62 4.56
CA GLY A 13 7.32 9.47 3.98
C GLY A 13 7.75 9.97 2.63
N GLY A 14 7.24 9.39 1.60
CA GLY A 14 7.23 10.07 0.33
C GLY A 14 6.31 11.26 0.42
N SER A 15 6.83 12.41 0.71
CA SER A 15 6.10 13.65 0.56
C SER A 15 5.97 13.95 -0.93
N GLY A 16 4.94 13.47 -1.48
CA GLY A 16 4.45 14.07 -2.69
C GLY A 16 3.74 15.37 -2.35
N THR A 17 4.46 16.41 -2.13
CA THR A 17 3.88 17.72 -2.24
C THR A 17 3.93 18.11 -3.69
N ASP A 18 2.91 17.82 -4.38
CA ASP A 18 2.61 18.60 -5.53
C ASP A 18 1.29 19.32 -5.32
N ALA A 19 1.42 20.51 -4.92
CA ALA A 19 0.39 21.50 -5.08
C ALA A 19 0.66 22.23 -6.39
N GLY A 20 0.70 21.49 -7.45
CA GLY A 20 0.64 22.05 -8.78
C GLY A 20 -0.80 22.28 -9.15
N SER A 21 -1.35 23.35 -8.73
CA SER A 21 -2.52 23.89 -9.36
C SER A 21 -2.16 24.24 -10.77
N GLN A 22 -2.26 23.29 -11.63
CA GLN A 22 -2.37 23.57 -13.03
C GLN A 22 -3.84 23.75 -13.31
N ASP A 23 -4.20 24.98 -13.32
CA ASP A 23 -5.44 25.41 -13.89
C ASP A 23 -5.37 25.11 -15.39
N ILE A 24 -5.75 23.94 -15.72
CA ILE A 24 -5.95 23.62 -17.12
C ILE A 24 -7.36 24.04 -17.43
N GLN A 25 -7.45 25.19 -17.96
CA GLN A 25 -8.61 25.57 -18.73
C GLN A 25 -8.68 24.66 -19.94
N SER A 26 -9.29 23.53 -19.77
CA SER A 26 -9.74 22.82 -20.94
C SER A 26 -11.01 23.51 -21.39
N THR A 27 -10.82 24.40 -22.32
CA THR A 27 -11.88 24.75 -23.20
C THR A 27 -12.18 23.51 -24.03
N ALA A 28 -13.17 22.80 -23.61
CA ALA A 28 -13.73 21.79 -24.45
C ALA A 28 -14.36 22.47 -25.64
N PRO A 29 -13.92 22.20 -26.85
CA PRO A 29 -14.72 22.54 -27.98
C PRO A 29 -15.95 21.65 -27.93
N SER A 30 -17.01 22.32 -27.74
CA SER A 30 -18.32 21.81 -27.94
C SER A 30 -18.50 21.23 -29.32
N SER A 31 -19.33 20.23 -29.28
CA SER A 31 -20.12 19.80 -30.40
C SER A 31 -19.42 19.06 -31.51
N ASP A 32 -19.70 17.82 -31.49
CA ASP A 32 -20.38 17.32 -32.64
C ASP A 32 -21.37 16.26 -32.21
N THR A 33 -22.58 16.69 -32.38
CA THR A 33 -23.70 15.83 -32.53
C THR A 33 -23.45 14.95 -33.74
N ASN A 34 -23.08 13.76 -33.48
CA ASN A 34 -23.36 12.73 -34.42
C ASN A 34 -24.07 11.63 -33.68
N SER A 35 -25.37 11.76 -33.78
CA SER A 35 -26.27 10.69 -33.54
C SER A 35 -25.97 9.59 -34.53
N ILE A 36 -25.36 8.57 -34.05
CA ILE A 36 -25.44 7.30 -34.70
C ILE A 36 -26.17 6.39 -33.78
N THR A 37 -27.35 6.22 -34.19
CA THR A 37 -28.21 5.16 -33.81
C THR A 37 -27.54 3.84 -33.94
N SER A 38 -27.92 3.09 -32.99
CA SER A 38 -28.00 1.64 -33.07
C SER A 38 -26.71 0.90 -32.90
N ASP A 39 -26.92 0.19 -32.09
CA ASP A 39 -26.92 -1.23 -32.08
C ASP A 39 -25.96 -1.82 -31.14
N ASP A 40 -26.66 -2.34 -30.24
CA ASP A 40 -26.50 -3.70 -29.85
C ASP A 40 -25.29 -3.98 -28.96
N SER A 41 -25.65 -3.84 -27.72
CA SER A 41 -25.62 -5.00 -26.87
C SER A 41 -24.37 -5.83 -26.94
N ALA A 42 -23.69 -5.73 -26.08
CA ALA A 42 -23.12 -6.81 -25.31
C ALA A 42 -22.44 -6.15 -24.16
N ALA A 43 -23.15 -5.93 -23.16
CA ALA A 43 -22.58 -5.67 -21.88
C ALA A 43 -21.78 -6.90 -21.48
N GLN A 44 -20.62 -6.94 -21.94
CA GLN A 44 -19.56 -7.70 -21.34
C GLN A 44 -19.11 -6.86 -20.19
N SER A 45 -19.74 -7.06 -19.07
CA SER A 45 -19.17 -6.62 -17.82
C SER A 45 -17.90 -7.42 -17.60
N GLN A 46 -16.85 -6.88 -18.09
CA GLN A 46 -15.56 -7.26 -17.59
C GLN A 46 -15.46 -6.70 -16.19
N PRO A 47 -15.15 -7.50 -15.21
CA PRO A 47 -14.70 -6.96 -13.97
C PRO A 47 -13.44 -6.18 -14.30
N SER A 48 -13.54 -4.91 -14.24
CA SER A 48 -12.37 -4.06 -14.25
C SER A 48 -11.56 -4.50 -13.05
N GLN A 49 -10.58 -5.25 -13.32
CA GLN A 49 -9.48 -5.33 -12.41
C GLN A 49 -8.89 -3.94 -12.42
N GLN A 50 -9.36 -3.16 -11.51
CA GLN A 50 -8.73 -1.93 -11.19
C GLN A 50 -7.42 -2.29 -10.54
N ASP A 51 -6.48 -2.53 -11.38
CA ASP A 51 -5.11 -2.55 -11.02
C ASP A 51 -4.77 -1.11 -10.65
N SER A 52 -5.01 -0.79 -9.41
CA SER A 52 -4.51 0.43 -8.84
C SER A 52 -3.07 0.20 -8.46
N SER A 53 -2.28 -0.08 -9.45
CA SER A 53 -0.87 0.07 -9.28
C SER A 53 -0.59 1.57 -9.27
N SER A 54 -0.82 2.17 -8.15
CA SER A 54 -0.12 3.38 -7.80
C SER A 54 1.33 3.01 -7.61
N GLY A 55 1.94 2.66 -8.69
CA GLY A 55 3.36 2.55 -8.75
C GLY A 55 3.93 3.94 -8.59
N SER A 56 4.02 4.39 -7.39
CA SER A 56 4.98 5.40 -7.08
C SER A 56 6.34 4.77 -7.26
N GLY A 57 6.87 4.91 -8.43
CA GLY A 57 8.19 4.46 -8.72
C GLY A 57 9.15 5.11 -7.76
N ASN A 58 9.62 4.35 -6.85
CA ASN A 58 10.89 4.65 -6.25
C ASN A 58 11.59 3.37 -5.86
N THR A 59 12.60 3.07 -6.66
CA THR A 59 13.84 2.41 -6.25
C THR A 59 13.69 1.42 -5.11
N GLY A 60 13.19 0.25 -5.44
CA GLY A 60 13.46 -0.92 -4.62
C GLY A 60 12.61 -1.10 -3.36
N ASP A 61 11.56 -0.34 -3.18
CA ASP A 61 10.62 -0.52 -2.09
C ASP A 61 9.27 -0.99 -2.63
N ILE A 62 8.76 -2.09 -2.09
CA ILE A 62 7.46 -2.63 -2.47
C ILE A 62 6.28 -1.82 -1.91
N GLY A 63 6.54 -1.03 -0.87
CA GLY A 63 5.55 -0.19 -0.21
C GLY A 63 4.69 -0.89 0.83
N MET A 64 4.18 -0.10 1.73
CA MET A 64 3.38 -0.57 2.86
C MET A 64 2.13 -1.37 2.46
N ASP A 65 1.44 -0.98 1.40
CA ASP A 65 0.25 -1.69 0.94
C ASP A 65 0.55 -3.10 0.43
N ALA A 66 1.70 -3.28 -0.21
CA ALA A 66 2.15 -4.60 -0.62
C ALA A 66 2.50 -5.47 0.58
N VAL A 67 3.17 -4.91 1.58
CA VAL A 67 3.46 -5.60 2.83
C VAL A 67 2.18 -6.05 3.52
N ILE A 68 1.21 -5.17 3.65
CA ILE A 68 -0.11 -5.51 4.22
C ILE A 68 -0.73 -6.70 3.49
N SER A 69 -0.69 -6.70 2.17
CA SER A 69 -1.24 -7.81 1.37
C SER A 69 -0.52 -9.12 1.65
N ILE A 70 0.80 -9.09 1.74
CA ILE A 70 1.63 -10.27 2.05
C ILE A 70 1.25 -10.85 3.42
N ILE A 71 1.09 -10.00 4.42
CA ILE A 71 0.77 -10.42 5.78
C ILE A 71 -0.65 -10.97 5.86
N LEU A 72 -1.61 -10.33 5.23
CA LEU A 72 -3.00 -10.78 5.23
C LEU A 72 -3.17 -12.11 4.47
N ASP A 73 -2.43 -12.33 3.41
CA ASP A 73 -2.41 -13.62 2.72
C ASP A 73 -1.92 -14.76 3.60
N ARG A 74 -1.05 -14.44 4.55
CA ARG A 74 -0.51 -15.43 5.49
C ARG A 74 -1.45 -15.75 6.64
N VAL A 75 -2.34 -14.82 6.99
CA VAL A 75 -3.33 -15.00 8.06
C VAL A 75 -4.74 -14.92 7.48
N PRO A 76 -5.24 -16.03 6.91
CA PRO A 76 -6.54 -16.05 6.25
C PRO A 76 -7.67 -15.61 7.17
N GLY A 77 -8.42 -14.63 6.74
CA GLY A 77 -9.53 -14.05 7.50
C GLY A 77 -9.20 -12.79 8.26
N ALA A 78 -7.93 -12.49 8.44
CA ALA A 78 -7.51 -11.21 8.98
C ALA A 78 -7.74 -10.07 7.97
N THR A 79 -7.87 -8.87 8.49
CA THR A 79 -8.10 -7.65 7.73
C THR A 79 -7.09 -6.57 8.13
N LYS A 80 -7.05 -5.50 7.40
CA LYS A 80 -6.20 -4.34 7.76
C LYS A 80 -6.46 -3.80 9.16
N ASN A 81 -7.68 -3.97 9.67
CA ASN A 81 -8.04 -3.50 11.00
C ASN A 81 -7.45 -4.35 12.13
N ASP A 82 -7.00 -5.54 11.80
CA ASP A 82 -6.37 -6.45 12.75
C ASP A 82 -4.87 -6.19 12.89
N ILE A 83 -4.31 -5.35 12.02
CA ILE A 83 -2.94 -4.87 12.13
C ILE A 83 -2.92 -3.77 13.20
N SER A 84 -2.26 -4.04 14.29
CA SER A 84 -2.14 -3.13 15.43
C SER A 84 -1.00 -2.14 15.27
N GLU A 85 0.06 -2.58 14.65
CA GLU A 85 1.25 -1.77 14.41
C GLU A 85 1.88 -2.13 13.07
N LEU A 86 2.36 -1.13 12.37
CA LEU A 86 3.13 -1.30 11.14
C LEU A 86 4.03 -0.09 10.94
N GLU A 87 5.30 -0.33 11.08
CA GLU A 87 6.34 0.68 10.92
C GLU A 87 7.26 0.34 9.75
N CYS A 88 7.86 1.36 9.22
CA CYS A 88 8.88 1.23 8.19
C CYS A 88 10.19 1.71 8.77
N GLU A 89 11.16 0.87 8.79
CA GLU A 89 12.49 1.17 9.26
C GLU A 89 13.51 1.18 8.13
N TYR A 90 14.55 1.93 8.33
CA TYR A 90 15.66 1.97 7.42
C TYR A 90 16.92 1.62 8.20
N ASP A 91 17.41 0.41 7.99
CA ASP A 91 18.59 -0.09 8.62
C ASP A 91 19.61 -0.59 7.60
N ASP A 92 20.87 -0.17 7.77
CA ASP A 92 21.98 -0.58 6.91
C ASP A 92 21.76 -0.45 5.40
N GLY A 93 20.98 0.53 4.98
CA GLY A 93 20.65 0.74 3.57
C GLY A 93 19.52 -0.15 3.06
N ARG A 94 18.80 -0.81 3.96
CA ARG A 94 17.65 -1.66 3.65
C ARG A 94 16.41 -1.05 4.25
N ILE A 95 15.33 -1.19 3.53
CA ILE A 95 14.00 -0.86 4.04
C ILE A 95 13.40 -2.13 4.60
N GLU A 96 12.98 -2.06 5.85
CA GLU A 96 12.32 -3.16 6.53
C GLU A 96 10.99 -2.67 7.09
N TYR A 97 9.97 -3.51 6.99
CA TYR A 97 8.67 -3.27 7.57
C TYR A 97 8.48 -4.20 8.74
N GLU A 98 8.28 -3.62 9.90
CA GLU A 98 8.03 -4.34 11.13
C GLU A 98 6.61 -4.05 11.61
N GLY A 99 5.95 -5.04 12.15
CA GLY A 99 4.61 -4.83 12.65
C GLY A 99 4.02 -5.99 13.41
N GLU A 100 2.84 -5.71 13.94
CA GLU A 100 2.03 -6.65 14.70
C GLU A 100 0.62 -6.76 14.11
N LEU A 101 0.10 -7.96 14.12
CA LEU A 101 -1.27 -8.25 13.73
C LEU A 101 -1.95 -9.08 14.81
N TYR A 102 -3.11 -8.65 15.24
CA TYR A 102 -3.89 -9.34 16.25
C TYR A 102 -5.14 -9.97 15.62
N TYR A 103 -5.17 -11.28 15.56
CA TYR A 103 -6.30 -11.96 14.94
C TYR A 103 -6.64 -13.27 15.65
N ASN A 104 -7.91 -13.44 15.97
CA ASN A 104 -8.46 -14.67 16.55
C ASN A 104 -7.83 -15.10 17.89
N GLY A 105 -7.34 -14.13 18.65
CA GLY A 105 -6.71 -14.36 19.95
C GLY A 105 -5.21 -14.61 19.91
N TYR A 106 -4.64 -14.53 18.72
CA TYR A 106 -3.20 -14.64 18.52
C TYR A 106 -2.61 -13.32 18.11
N GLU A 107 -1.40 -13.07 18.56
CA GLU A 107 -0.56 -11.99 18.13
C GLU A 107 0.49 -12.51 17.16
N TYR A 108 0.64 -11.83 16.05
CA TYR A 108 1.60 -12.18 15.02
C TYR A 108 2.59 -11.03 14.88
N GLU A 109 3.83 -11.26 15.27
CA GLU A 109 4.92 -10.32 14.98
C GLU A 109 5.57 -10.67 13.65
N PHE A 110 5.85 -9.67 12.85
CA PHE A 110 6.47 -9.89 11.56
C PHE A 110 7.47 -8.80 11.18
N GLU A 111 8.47 -9.22 10.44
CA GLU A 111 9.38 -8.33 9.72
C GLU A 111 9.41 -8.72 8.25
N VAL A 112 9.36 -7.73 7.38
CA VAL A 112 9.33 -7.93 5.92
C VAL A 112 10.38 -7.05 5.26
N ASP A 113 11.20 -7.65 4.41
CA ASP A 113 12.14 -6.91 3.58
C ASP A 113 11.39 -6.03 2.57
N GLY A 114 11.60 -4.73 2.67
CA GLY A 114 10.89 -3.76 1.85
C GLY A 114 11.28 -3.79 0.37
N ALA A 115 12.41 -4.36 0.04
CA ALA A 115 12.84 -4.45 -1.35
C ALA A 115 12.28 -5.68 -2.06
N THR A 116 12.09 -6.77 -1.34
CA THR A 116 11.74 -8.07 -1.92
C THR A 116 10.38 -8.58 -1.50
N GLY A 117 9.86 -8.12 -0.37
CA GLY A 117 8.66 -8.66 0.24
C GLY A 117 8.88 -9.99 0.96
N ASN A 118 10.12 -10.38 1.15
CA ASN A 118 10.42 -11.59 1.91
C ASN A 118 10.16 -11.36 3.40
N ILE A 119 9.50 -12.31 4.01
CA ILE A 119 9.30 -12.29 5.45
C ILE A 119 10.61 -12.72 6.12
N LEU A 120 11.15 -11.83 6.93
CA LEU A 120 12.40 -12.03 7.66
C LEU A 120 12.15 -12.64 9.03
N LYS A 121 11.08 -12.21 9.68
CA LYS A 121 10.64 -12.69 10.98
C LYS A 121 9.16 -13.00 10.96
N TRP A 122 8.77 -14.05 11.67
CA TRP A 122 7.39 -14.40 11.90
C TRP A 122 7.26 -15.13 13.24
N GLU A 123 6.65 -14.50 14.20
CA GLU A 123 6.38 -15.06 15.53
C GLU A 123 4.87 -15.08 15.79
N ILE A 124 4.43 -15.99 16.59
CA ILE A 124 3.03 -16.14 16.99
C ILE A 124 2.99 -16.37 18.48
N ASP A 125 2.31 -15.49 19.17
CA ASP A 125 2.06 -15.55 20.60
C ASP A 125 0.56 -15.70 20.89
N ASP A 126 0.23 -16.42 21.98
CA ASP A 126 -1.13 -16.69 22.44
C ASP A 126 -1.41 -16.12 23.84
#